data_7b5fbd279c8485f227efc8683fb3b1e5
#
_entry.id   7b5fbd279c8485f227efc8683fb3b1e5
#
_cell.length_a   1.000
_cell.length_b   1.000
_cell.length_c   1.000
_cell.angle_alpha   90.00
_cell.angle_beta   90.00
_cell.angle_gamma   90.00
#
_symmetry.space_group_name_H-M   'P 1'
#
loop_
_entity.id
_entity.type
_entity.pdbx_description
1 polymer ?
#
loop_
_entity_poly.entity_id
_entity_poly.type
_entity_poly.pdbx_seq_one_letter_code
_entity_poly.pdbx_strand_id
1 'polypeptide(L)'
;MKQILCFGDSNTWGLDGETGKRFPWEERWTGILQEKLADRDIRIVEEGLCGRTTIFEDPLRLGRRGTELLPTLLETHTPDAVVLMLGTNDCKTIFGASAEIIGKGIVRLLEQINQY
;
A
#
# COMPACT_ATOMS: atom_id res chain seq x y z
N MET A 1 -1.88 21.01 8.17
CA MET A 1 -1.19 19.70 8.36
C MET A 1 -1.09 18.97 7.03
N LYS A 2 0.09 18.52 6.68
CA LYS A 2 0.28 17.71 5.47
C LYS A 2 0.07 16.23 5.77
N GLN A 3 -0.38 15.48 4.78
CA GLN A 3 -0.65 14.06 4.92
C GLN A 3 0.12 13.25 3.89
N ILE A 4 0.68 12.13 4.32
CA ILE A 4 1.34 11.16 3.46
C ILE A 4 0.55 9.85 3.54
N LEU A 5 0.00 9.42 2.41
CA LEU A 5 -0.69 8.14 2.31
C LEU A 5 0.34 7.04 2.03
N CYS A 6 0.41 6.05 2.91
CA CYS A 6 1.28 4.89 2.75
C CYS A 6 0.43 3.70 2.32
N PHE A 7 0.45 3.41 1.02
CA PHE A 7 -0.38 2.38 0.39
C PHE A 7 0.47 1.15 0.09
N GLY A 8 0.19 0.05 0.76
CA GLY A 8 1.01 -1.15 0.67
C GLY A 8 0.29 -2.43 0.99
N ASP A 9 1.07 -3.49 1.13
CA ASP A 9 0.60 -4.84 1.41
C ASP A 9 0.84 -5.24 2.87
N SER A 10 1.12 -6.53 3.12
CA SER A 10 1.37 -7.04 4.46
C SER A 10 2.57 -6.38 5.15
N ASN A 11 3.57 -5.94 4.41
CA ASN A 11 4.73 -5.26 4.98
C ASN A 11 4.35 -3.88 5.54
N THR A 12 3.36 -3.23 4.97
CA THR A 12 2.82 -1.97 5.46
C THR A 12 1.78 -2.21 6.55
N TRP A 13 0.96 -3.24 6.41
CA TRP A 13 0.02 -3.65 7.45
C TRP A 13 0.74 -4.04 8.74
N GLY A 14 1.94 -4.62 8.62
CA GLY A 14 2.77 -5.03 9.75
C GLY A 14 2.60 -6.49 10.13
N LEU A 15 2.56 -7.38 9.12
CA LEU A 15 2.45 -8.81 9.38
C LEU A 15 3.74 -9.37 9.98
N ASP A 16 3.60 -10.03 11.14
CA ASP A 16 4.66 -10.86 11.71
C ASP A 16 4.59 -12.24 11.06
N GLY A 17 5.56 -12.56 10.22
CA GLY A 17 5.60 -13.82 9.48
C GLY A 17 5.74 -15.06 10.37
N GLU A 18 6.19 -14.89 11.61
CA GLU A 18 6.36 -16.02 12.55
C GLU A 18 5.06 -16.35 13.28
N THR A 19 4.28 -15.33 13.65
CA THR A 19 3.08 -15.52 14.48
C THR A 19 1.77 -15.35 13.71
N GLY A 20 1.80 -14.73 12.54
CA GLY A 20 0.61 -14.36 11.79
C GLY A 20 -0.13 -13.17 12.37
N LYS A 21 0.36 -12.57 13.43
CA LYS A 21 -0.24 -11.41 14.09
C LYS A 21 0.29 -10.12 13.48
N ARG A 22 -0.32 -9.02 13.88
CA ARG A 22 0.10 -7.69 13.45
C ARG A 22 1.06 -7.09 14.47
N PHE A 23 2.20 -6.58 13.98
CA PHE A 23 3.10 -5.82 14.85
C PHE A 23 2.37 -4.60 15.41
N PRO A 24 2.67 -4.19 16.65
CA PRO A 24 2.11 -2.96 17.20
C PRO A 24 2.57 -1.74 16.41
N TRP A 25 1.80 -0.66 16.49
CA TRP A 25 2.03 0.56 15.73
C TRP A 25 3.48 1.06 15.80
N GLU A 26 4.06 1.08 16.99
CA GLU A 26 5.42 1.60 17.21
C GLU A 26 6.52 0.73 16.58
N GLU A 27 6.21 -0.48 16.14
CA GLU A 27 7.14 -1.38 15.47
C GLU A 27 6.92 -1.44 13.95
N ARG A 28 5.77 -0.93 13.46
CA ARG A 28 5.52 -0.86 12.03
C ARG A 28 6.28 0.32 11.42
N TRP A 29 6.77 0.16 10.17
CA TRP A 29 7.53 1.24 9.55
C TRP A 29 6.75 2.55 9.45
N THR A 30 5.43 2.47 9.27
CA THR A 30 4.54 3.64 9.23
C THR A 30 4.50 4.37 10.57
N GLY A 31 4.44 3.62 11.67
CA GLY A 31 4.47 4.19 13.01
C GLY A 31 5.82 4.82 13.35
N ILE A 32 6.91 4.14 12.96
CA ILE A 32 8.26 4.66 13.12
C ILE A 32 8.44 5.96 12.33
N LEU A 33 7.95 5.99 11.09
CA LEU A 33 7.98 7.19 10.26
C LEU A 33 7.21 8.33 10.90
N GLN A 34 6.01 8.05 11.42
CA GLN A 34 5.20 9.07 12.11
C GLN A 34 5.95 9.69 13.28
N GLU A 35 6.63 8.88 14.07
CA GLU A 35 7.41 9.36 15.20
C GLU A 35 8.57 10.26 14.74
N LYS A 36 9.26 9.85 13.68
CA LYS A 36 10.36 10.63 13.12
C LYS A 36 9.92 11.97 12.56
N LEU A 37 8.67 12.10 12.19
CA LEU A 37 8.07 13.32 11.63
C LEU A 37 7.24 14.10 12.65
N ALA A 38 7.32 13.75 13.93
CA ALA A 38 6.44 14.31 14.97
C ALA A 38 6.51 15.83 15.10
N ASP A 39 7.67 16.43 14.80
CA ASP A 39 7.87 17.89 14.87
C ASP A 39 7.68 18.60 13.52
N ARG A 40 7.18 17.90 12.50
CA ARG A 40 7.06 18.42 11.13
C ARG A 40 5.63 18.74 10.69
N ASP A 41 4.66 18.60 11.57
CA ASP A 41 3.24 18.76 11.26
C ASP A 41 2.81 17.94 10.04
N ILE A 42 3.24 16.67 10.01
CA ILE A 42 2.93 15.70 8.96
C ILE A 42 2.23 14.51 9.58
N ARG A 43 1.11 14.12 8.97
CA ARG A 43 0.36 12.94 9.38
C ARG A 43 0.58 11.80 8.40
N ILE A 44 0.92 10.62 8.92
CA ILE A 44 1.01 9.38 8.14
C ILE A 44 -0.37 8.71 8.16
N VAL A 45 -0.91 8.45 6.97
CA VAL A 45 -2.13 7.68 6.79
C VAL A 45 -1.73 6.29 6.34
N GLU A 46 -1.88 5.31 7.23
CA GLU A 46 -1.48 3.94 6.97
C GLU A 46 -2.60 3.19 6.26
N GLU A 47 -2.30 2.67 5.07
CA GLU A 47 -3.23 1.85 4.28
C GLU A 47 -2.52 0.60 3.77
N GLY A 48 -2.21 -0.31 4.68
CA GLY A 48 -1.66 -1.62 4.37
C GLY A 48 -2.75 -2.68 4.41
N LEU A 49 -2.67 -3.64 3.50
CA LEU A 49 -3.59 -4.77 3.47
C LEU A 49 -2.84 -6.02 3.02
N CYS A 50 -2.88 -7.07 3.84
CA CYS A 50 -2.26 -8.35 3.49
C CYS A 50 -2.83 -8.86 2.16
N GLY A 51 -1.95 -9.27 1.25
CA GLY A 51 -2.35 -9.79 -0.05
C GLY A 51 -2.62 -8.75 -1.12
N ARG A 52 -2.51 -7.46 -0.82
CA ARG A 52 -2.78 -6.43 -1.84
C ARG A 52 -1.81 -6.53 -3.01
N THR A 53 -2.36 -6.48 -4.20
CA THR A 53 -1.64 -6.45 -5.47
C THR A 53 -1.66 -5.05 -6.07
N THR A 54 -0.96 -4.86 -7.18
CA THR A 54 -1.10 -3.63 -7.97
C THR A 54 -2.41 -3.63 -8.74
N ILE A 55 -2.55 -4.53 -9.74
CA ILE A 55 -3.69 -4.53 -10.67
C ILE A 55 -4.47 -5.84 -10.69
N PHE A 56 -4.01 -6.88 -10.00
CA PHE A 56 -4.62 -8.21 -10.10
C PHE A 56 -5.71 -8.44 -9.07
N GLU A 57 -6.83 -8.99 -9.51
CA GLU A 57 -7.84 -9.53 -8.60
C GLU A 57 -7.46 -10.95 -8.22
N ASP A 58 -7.32 -11.21 -6.93
CA ASP A 58 -7.03 -12.55 -6.44
C ASP A 58 -8.37 -13.28 -6.24
N PRO A 59 -8.65 -14.35 -7.01
CA PRO A 59 -9.93 -15.05 -6.90
C PRO A 59 -10.14 -15.72 -5.55
N LEU A 60 -9.06 -15.95 -4.79
CA LEU A 60 -9.13 -16.57 -3.46
C LEU A 60 -9.19 -15.54 -2.33
N ARG A 61 -8.90 -14.26 -2.63
CA ARG A 61 -8.93 -13.17 -1.65
C ARG A 61 -9.42 -11.90 -2.34
N LEU A 62 -10.73 -11.76 -2.40
CA LEU A 62 -11.33 -10.60 -3.07
C LEU A 62 -10.98 -9.29 -2.36
N GLY A 63 -11.00 -8.20 -3.11
CA GLY A 63 -10.74 -6.87 -2.57
C GLY A 63 -9.26 -6.53 -2.41
N ARG A 64 -8.37 -7.29 -3.05
CA ARG A 64 -6.91 -7.08 -2.95
C ARG A 64 -6.33 -6.24 -4.08
N ARG A 65 -7.11 -5.92 -5.11
CA ARG A 65 -6.62 -5.16 -6.25
C ARG A 65 -6.40 -3.69 -5.90
N GLY A 66 -5.15 -3.24 -5.93
CA GLY A 66 -4.78 -1.88 -5.54
C GLY A 66 -5.45 -0.80 -6.37
N THR A 67 -5.54 -0.99 -7.68
CA THR A 67 -6.16 -0.02 -8.59
C THR A 67 -7.64 0.22 -8.33
N GLU A 68 -8.32 -0.69 -7.66
CA GLU A 68 -9.74 -0.53 -7.32
C GLU A 68 -9.92 0.40 -6.12
N LEU A 69 -9.06 0.28 -5.12
CA LEU A 69 -9.21 1.03 -3.87
C LEU A 69 -8.51 2.39 -3.87
N LEU A 70 -7.37 2.50 -4.55
CA LEU A 70 -6.56 3.71 -4.47
C LEU A 70 -7.33 5.00 -4.83
N PRO A 71 -8.13 5.05 -5.91
CA PRO A 71 -8.88 6.27 -6.21
C PRO A 71 -9.77 6.76 -5.06
N THR A 72 -10.45 5.84 -4.40
CA THR A 72 -11.31 6.18 -3.25
C THR A 72 -10.49 6.78 -2.11
N LEU A 73 -9.33 6.22 -1.83
CA LEU A 73 -8.45 6.73 -0.77
C LEU A 73 -7.88 8.11 -1.11
N LEU A 74 -7.52 8.32 -2.36
CA LEU A 74 -7.03 9.62 -2.82
C LEU A 74 -8.09 10.71 -2.67
N GLU A 75 -9.32 10.41 -3.04
CA GLU A 75 -10.43 11.37 -2.92
C GLU A 75 -10.84 11.59 -1.47
N THR A 76 -10.77 10.56 -0.64
CA THR A 76 -11.16 10.65 0.77
C THR A 76 -10.14 11.42 1.61
N HIS A 77 -8.87 11.12 1.43
CA HIS A 77 -7.80 11.68 2.26
C HIS A 77 -7.15 12.91 1.66
N THR A 78 -7.23 13.09 0.35
CA THR A 78 -6.55 14.18 -0.38
C THR A 78 -5.10 14.36 0.08
N PRO A 79 -4.26 13.30 0.02
CA PRO A 79 -2.91 13.36 0.55
C PRO A 79 -2.01 14.30 -0.25
N ASP A 80 -1.00 14.84 0.43
CA ASP A 80 0.02 15.68 -0.22
C ASP A 80 1.09 14.82 -0.90
N ALA A 81 1.30 13.60 -0.42
CA ALA A 81 2.23 12.64 -0.99
C ALA A 81 1.73 11.22 -0.80
N VAL A 82 2.18 10.32 -1.66
CA VAL A 82 1.84 8.89 -1.58
C VAL A 82 3.12 8.06 -1.63
N VAL A 83 3.24 7.12 -0.71
CA VAL A 83 4.28 6.09 -0.76
C VAL A 83 3.61 4.79 -1.20
N LEU A 84 4.06 4.24 -2.33
CA LEU A 84 3.60 2.95 -2.83
C LEU A 84 4.62 1.87 -2.48
N MET A 85 4.17 0.83 -1.79
CA MET A 85 5.01 -0.32 -1.47
C MET A 85 4.24 -1.59 -1.80
N LEU A 86 4.25 -1.97 -3.07
CA LEU A 86 3.49 -3.08 -3.63
C LEU A 86 4.32 -3.84 -4.66
N GLY A 87 3.87 -5.04 -5.01
CA GLY A 87 4.48 -5.86 -6.05
C GLY A 87 4.75 -7.30 -5.59
N THR A 88 4.96 -7.53 -4.31
CA THR A 88 5.26 -8.87 -3.79
C THR A 88 4.13 -9.85 -4.09
N ASN A 89 2.88 -9.46 -3.86
CA ASN A 89 1.75 -10.35 -4.10
C ASN A 89 1.44 -10.55 -5.57
N ASP A 90 1.89 -9.64 -6.43
CA ASP A 90 1.79 -9.77 -7.88
C ASP A 90 2.63 -10.95 -8.40
N CYS A 91 3.62 -11.38 -7.61
CA CYS A 91 4.50 -12.51 -7.94
C CYS A 91 3.84 -13.88 -7.74
N LYS A 92 2.61 -13.94 -7.23
CA LYS A 92 1.92 -15.21 -7.04
C LYS A 92 1.78 -15.95 -8.38
N THR A 93 2.01 -17.25 -8.34
CA THR A 93 1.95 -18.10 -9.53
C THR A 93 0.62 -18.00 -10.28
N ILE A 94 -0.47 -17.82 -9.54
CA ILE A 94 -1.82 -17.73 -10.11
C ILE A 94 -1.96 -16.57 -11.10
N PHE A 95 -1.16 -15.50 -10.95
CA PHE A 95 -1.23 -14.35 -11.86
C PHE A 95 -0.35 -14.53 -13.10
N GLY A 96 0.66 -15.39 -13.04
CA GLY A 96 1.56 -15.62 -14.17
C GLY A 96 2.23 -14.37 -14.71
N ALA A 97 2.44 -13.38 -13.85
CA ALA A 97 2.93 -12.08 -14.29
C ALA A 97 4.45 -12.04 -14.36
N SER A 98 4.96 -11.39 -15.42
CA SER A 98 6.38 -11.06 -15.53
C SER A 98 6.72 -9.82 -14.72
N ALA A 99 8.01 -9.59 -14.49
CA ALA A 99 8.48 -8.36 -13.83
C ALA A 99 8.02 -7.11 -14.58
N GLU A 100 8.00 -7.19 -15.92
CA GLU A 100 7.53 -6.08 -16.77
C GLU A 100 6.06 -5.75 -16.51
N ILE A 101 5.21 -6.77 -16.44
CA ILE A 101 3.78 -6.59 -16.18
C ILE A 101 3.56 -6.00 -14.77
N ILE A 102 4.31 -6.49 -13.77
CA ILE A 102 4.21 -5.95 -12.40
C ILE A 102 4.63 -4.48 -12.39
N GLY A 103 5.70 -4.14 -13.12
CA GLY A 103 6.12 -2.74 -13.27
C GLY A 103 5.05 -1.86 -13.90
N LYS A 104 4.34 -2.38 -14.91
CA LYS A 104 3.21 -1.67 -15.52
C LYS A 104 2.06 -1.46 -14.53
N GLY A 105 1.87 -2.39 -13.60
CA GLY A 105 0.91 -2.24 -12.52
C GLY A 105 1.23 -1.04 -11.62
N ILE A 106 2.49 -0.88 -11.27
CA ILE A 106 2.94 0.30 -10.50
C ILE A 106 2.70 1.58 -11.31
N VAL A 107 3.02 1.58 -12.60
CA VAL A 107 2.77 2.74 -13.47
C VAL A 107 1.29 3.10 -13.48
N ARG A 108 0.41 2.10 -13.53
CA ARG A 108 -1.03 2.36 -13.49
C ARG A 108 -1.47 3.03 -12.19
N LEU A 109 -0.91 2.61 -11.06
CA LEU A 109 -1.18 3.28 -9.78
C LEU A 109 -0.67 4.73 -9.78
N LEU A 110 0.51 4.98 -10.37
CA LEU A 110 1.03 6.34 -10.51
C LEU A 110 0.13 7.21 -11.38
N GLU A 111 -0.42 6.64 -12.45
CA GLU A 111 -1.38 7.35 -13.29
C GLU A 111 -2.64 7.73 -12.49
N GLN A 112 -3.14 6.84 -11.66
CA GLN A 112 -4.28 7.13 -10.78
C GLN A 112 -3.97 8.27 -9.80
N ILE A 113 -2.76 8.28 -9.23
CA ILE A 113 -2.34 9.35 -8.31
C ILE A 113 -2.36 10.70 -9.03
N ASN A 114 -1.91 10.76 -10.28
CA ASN A 114 -1.93 11.99 -11.06
C ASN A 114 -3.34 12.42 -11.47
N GLN A 115 -4.26 11.47 -11.61
CA GLN A 115 -5.64 11.72 -12.03
C GLN A 115 -6.52 12.17 -10.87
N TYR A 116 -6.34 11.60 -9.72
CA TYR A 116 -7.15 11.82 -8.53
C TYR A 116 -6.36 12.54 -7.45
#